data_728fe9a28ff557988c37e695be07ef74
#
_entry.id   728fe9a28ff557988c37e695be07ef74
#
_cell.length_a   1.000
_cell.length_b   1.000
_cell.length_c   1.000
_cell.angle_alpha   90.00
_cell.angle_beta   90.00
_cell.angle_gamma   90.00
#
_symmetry.space_group_name_H-M   'P 1'
#
loop_
_entity.id
_entity.type
_entity.pdbx_description
1 polymer ?
#
loop_
_entity_poly.entity_id
_entity_poly.type
_entity_poly.pdbx_seq_one_letter_code
_entity_poly.pdbx_strand_id
1 'polypeptide(L)'
;HRSQSIDLFRPLPGSGDFQLNQKVVQLSDLGANKGADIEVESEIRRRKDDTVVCVLGSRMILREDGGFSGPPPAARKRHKIPNRDADMICDLPTRQDQALLFRLSGDRNPLHVDPSVAKDIGFESPILHGRCTYGIACHAILKTVCDYDFTLLKSFDVRFSAPVYPGDLIRTEIWQDREVVSFRCRVPARDAVVINNGRCVLSA
;
A
#
# COMPACT_ATOMS: atom_id res chain seq x y z
N HIS A 1 -2.98 7.67 -4.41
CA HIS A 1 -2.07 6.52 -4.30
C HIS A 1 -2.66 5.34 -5.07
N ARG A 2 -1.86 4.66 -5.92
CA ARG A 2 -2.31 3.53 -6.76
C ARG A 2 -1.79 2.19 -6.28
N SER A 3 -0.51 2.13 -5.92
CA SER A 3 0.11 0.91 -5.42
C SER A 3 1.27 1.23 -4.49
N GLN A 4 1.57 0.28 -3.64
CA GLN A 4 2.70 0.30 -2.74
C GLN A 4 3.34 -1.08 -2.72
N SER A 5 4.67 -1.12 -2.73
CA SER A 5 5.45 -2.34 -2.57
C SER A 5 6.60 -2.15 -1.60
N ILE A 6 7.07 -3.24 -1.05
CA ILE A 6 8.34 -3.35 -0.32
C ILE A 6 9.00 -4.69 -0.66
N ASP A 7 10.28 -4.64 -0.97
CA ASP A 7 11.17 -5.80 -1.04
C ASP A 7 12.17 -5.72 0.11
N LEU A 8 12.18 -6.74 0.97
CA LEU A 8 13.03 -6.83 2.15
C LEU A 8 14.19 -7.78 1.86
N PHE A 9 15.41 -7.27 1.87
CA PHE A 9 16.62 -8.06 1.71
C PHE A 9 17.15 -8.57 3.04
N ARG A 10 16.70 -7.96 4.13
CA ARG A 10 17.04 -8.31 5.52
C ARG A 10 15.87 -7.93 6.44
N PRO A 11 15.72 -8.58 7.59
CA PRO A 11 14.79 -8.10 8.62
C PRO A 11 15.09 -6.65 9.01
N LEU A 12 14.05 -5.85 9.15
CA LEU A 12 14.18 -4.45 9.57
C LEU A 12 14.63 -4.43 11.03
N PRO A 13 15.76 -3.79 11.37
CA PRO A 13 16.18 -3.66 12.76
C PRO A 13 15.30 -2.64 13.49
N GLY A 14 15.18 -2.79 14.81
CA GLY A 14 14.39 -1.88 15.65
C GLY A 14 14.99 -0.47 15.77
N SER A 15 16.27 -0.28 15.43
CA SER A 15 16.96 1.01 15.44
C SER A 15 18.18 1.00 14.52
N GLY A 16 18.65 2.18 14.14
CA GLY A 16 19.87 2.33 13.35
C GLY A 16 19.88 3.62 12.55
N ASP A 17 21.04 3.91 11.95
CA ASP A 17 21.23 5.03 11.02
C ASP A 17 21.04 4.54 9.59
N PHE A 18 20.10 5.16 8.88
CA PHE A 18 19.76 4.80 7.52
C PHE A 18 19.90 5.99 6.58
N GLN A 19 20.19 5.67 5.34
CA GLN A 19 20.13 6.60 4.22
C GLN A 19 18.97 6.19 3.31
N LEU A 20 18.14 7.16 2.94
CA LEU A 20 17.10 7.02 1.94
C LEU A 20 17.58 7.63 0.63
N ASN A 21 17.62 6.81 -0.42
CA ASN A 21 17.84 7.25 -1.79
C ASN A 21 16.53 7.10 -2.57
N GLN A 22 16.00 8.20 -3.06
CA GLN A 22 14.74 8.20 -3.78
C GLN A 22 14.92 8.66 -5.21
N LYS A 23 14.30 7.98 -6.16
CA LYS A 23 14.30 8.33 -7.57
C LYS A 23 12.92 8.15 -8.21
N VAL A 24 12.58 9.00 -9.16
CA VAL A 24 11.46 8.77 -10.07
C VAL A 24 11.92 7.76 -11.13
N VAL A 25 11.27 6.60 -11.18
CA VAL A 25 11.62 5.53 -12.12
C VAL A 25 10.74 5.55 -13.36
N GLN A 26 9.55 6.12 -13.26
CA GLN A 26 8.64 6.30 -14.39
C GLN A 26 7.75 7.53 -14.17
N LEU A 27 7.59 8.32 -15.22
CA LEU A 27 6.60 9.38 -15.31
C LEU A 27 5.85 9.20 -16.64
N SER A 28 4.52 9.14 -16.57
CA SER A 28 3.69 8.88 -17.75
C SER A 28 2.53 9.87 -17.81
N ASP A 29 2.24 10.34 -19.01
CA ASP A 29 1.12 11.23 -19.26
C ASP A 29 -0.16 10.42 -19.43
N LEU A 30 -1.21 10.75 -18.68
CA LEU A 30 -2.54 10.17 -18.82
C LEU A 30 -3.47 11.07 -19.62
N GLY A 31 -2.98 12.25 -20.05
CA GLY A 31 -3.74 13.31 -20.71
C GLY A 31 -4.19 14.41 -19.74
N ALA A 32 -4.45 15.59 -20.27
CA ALA A 32 -4.72 16.82 -19.51
C ALA A 32 -5.82 16.68 -18.44
N ASN A 33 -6.83 15.85 -18.70
CA ASN A 33 -7.96 15.67 -17.75
C ASN A 33 -7.81 14.45 -16.83
N LYS A 34 -6.71 13.68 -16.95
CA LYS A 34 -6.49 12.43 -16.19
C LYS A 34 -5.25 12.50 -15.31
N GLY A 35 -4.40 13.51 -15.51
CA GLY A 35 -3.19 13.75 -14.73
C GLY A 35 -1.98 12.97 -15.21
N ALA A 36 -0.98 12.86 -14.35
CA ALA A 36 0.25 12.11 -14.56
C ALA A 36 0.31 10.88 -13.64
N ASP A 37 0.89 9.80 -14.14
CA ASP A 37 1.17 8.59 -13.38
C ASP A 37 2.67 8.59 -13.03
N ILE A 38 2.99 8.77 -11.77
CA ILE A 38 4.36 8.80 -11.27
C ILE A 38 4.68 7.53 -10.47
N GLU A 39 5.82 6.95 -10.75
CA GLU A 39 6.39 5.87 -9.97
C GLU A 39 7.70 6.30 -9.34
N VAL A 40 7.79 6.06 -8.04
CA VAL A 40 8.93 6.41 -7.22
C VAL A 40 9.47 5.14 -6.57
N GLU A 41 10.77 4.93 -6.70
CA GLU A 41 11.51 3.92 -5.96
C GLU A 41 12.32 4.57 -4.86
N SER A 42 12.31 3.96 -3.68
CA SER A 42 13.06 4.43 -2.51
C SER A 42 13.88 3.28 -1.94
N GLU A 43 15.19 3.40 -2.03
CA GLU A 43 16.13 2.44 -1.47
C GLU A 43 16.57 2.89 -0.08
N ILE A 44 16.46 1.99 0.90
CA ILE A 44 16.92 2.24 2.28
C ILE A 44 18.19 1.44 2.51
N ARG A 45 19.28 2.18 2.83
CA ARG A 45 20.60 1.63 3.15
C ARG A 45 20.95 1.89 4.60
N ARG A 46 21.59 0.91 5.22
CA ARG A 46 22.20 1.09 6.54
C ARG A 46 23.53 1.80 6.39
N ARG A 47 23.71 2.96 7.06
CA ARG A 47 24.92 3.80 6.91
C ARG A 47 26.22 3.10 7.36
N LYS A 48 26.15 2.22 8.36
CA LYS A 48 27.32 1.56 8.95
C LYS A 48 28.14 0.76 7.92
N ASP A 49 27.48 0.13 6.96
CA ASP A 49 28.10 -0.83 6.03
C ASP A 49 27.57 -0.71 4.60
N ASP A 50 26.83 0.35 4.31
CA ASP A 50 26.20 0.65 3.01
C ASP A 50 25.34 -0.49 2.45
N THR A 51 24.83 -1.37 3.33
CA THR A 51 24.00 -2.49 2.88
C THR A 51 22.56 -2.04 2.63
N VAL A 52 21.98 -2.47 1.50
CA VAL A 52 20.58 -2.28 1.19
C VAL A 52 19.74 -3.15 2.15
N VAL A 53 18.83 -2.50 2.84
CA VAL A 53 17.89 -3.17 3.77
C VAL A 53 16.60 -3.50 3.08
N CYS A 54 16.02 -2.52 2.38
CA CYS A 54 14.80 -2.71 1.61
C CYS A 54 14.71 -1.71 0.46
N VAL A 55 13.85 -2.05 -0.50
CA VAL A 55 13.42 -1.15 -1.58
C VAL A 55 11.91 -1.01 -1.51
N LEU A 56 11.44 0.23 -1.58
CA LEU A 56 10.03 0.59 -1.59
C LEU A 56 9.65 1.07 -2.98
N GLY A 57 8.52 0.59 -3.51
CA GLY A 57 7.89 1.12 -4.70
C GLY A 57 6.60 1.84 -4.36
N SER A 58 6.40 3.05 -4.88
CA SER A 58 5.18 3.81 -4.71
C SER A 58 4.71 4.36 -6.05
N ARG A 59 3.42 4.18 -6.35
CA ARG A 59 2.82 4.72 -7.58
C ARG A 59 1.63 5.60 -7.24
N MET A 60 1.58 6.79 -7.83
CA MET A 60 0.57 7.80 -7.55
C MET A 60 0.04 8.41 -8.85
N ILE A 61 -1.18 8.93 -8.80
CA ILE A 61 -1.73 9.80 -9.84
C ILE A 61 -1.68 11.23 -9.31
N LEU A 62 -1.02 12.08 -10.07
CA LEU A 62 -1.00 13.53 -9.90
C LEU A 62 -2.08 14.09 -10.81
N ARG A 63 -3.25 14.44 -10.26
CA ARG A 63 -4.46 14.66 -11.05
C ARG A 63 -4.41 15.89 -11.95
N GLU A 64 -3.62 16.90 -11.56
CA GLU A 64 -3.54 18.18 -12.26
C GLU A 64 -2.32 18.29 -13.21
N ASP A 65 -1.43 17.28 -13.20
CA ASP A 65 -0.14 17.33 -13.88
C ASP A 65 -0.11 16.54 -15.21
N GLY A 66 -1.25 16.41 -15.89
CA GLY A 66 -1.32 15.73 -17.17
C GLY A 66 -1.25 16.67 -18.38
N GLY A 67 -1.09 16.10 -19.58
CA GLY A 67 -1.09 16.85 -20.84
C GLY A 67 0.28 17.39 -21.27
N PHE A 68 1.35 16.85 -20.73
CA PHE A 68 2.73 17.25 -21.07
C PHE A 68 3.33 16.44 -22.24
N SER A 69 2.52 15.66 -22.95
CA SER A 69 2.93 14.82 -24.10
C SER A 69 4.01 13.78 -23.75
N GLY A 70 3.99 13.28 -22.51
CA GLY A 70 4.89 12.20 -22.06
C GLY A 70 4.44 10.82 -22.56
N PRO A 71 5.27 9.77 -22.32
CA PRO A 71 4.94 8.42 -22.71
C PRO A 71 3.71 7.88 -21.95
N PRO A 72 2.90 7.01 -22.58
CA PRO A 72 1.81 6.34 -21.86
C PRO A 72 2.36 5.38 -20.80
N PRO A 73 1.55 5.02 -19.79
CA PRO A 73 1.96 4.06 -18.79
C PRO A 73 2.30 2.69 -19.40
N ALA A 74 3.41 2.11 -18.99
CA ALA A 74 3.77 0.75 -19.40
C ALA A 74 2.72 -0.26 -18.92
N ALA A 75 2.42 -1.24 -19.75
CA ALA A 75 1.58 -2.37 -19.36
C ALA A 75 2.29 -3.19 -18.24
N ARG A 76 1.56 -3.49 -17.18
CA ARG A 76 2.09 -4.26 -16.05
C ARG A 76 1.33 -5.55 -15.84
N LYS A 77 2.07 -6.63 -15.67
CA LYS A 77 1.50 -7.90 -15.24
C LYS A 77 1.08 -7.75 -13.77
N ARG A 78 -0.22 -7.85 -13.52
CA ARG A 78 -0.77 -7.83 -12.16
C ARG A 78 -0.74 -9.22 -11.58
N HIS A 79 -0.46 -9.31 -10.27
CA HIS A 79 -0.66 -10.56 -9.55
C HIS A 79 -2.14 -10.94 -9.61
N LYS A 80 -2.42 -12.22 -9.88
CA LYS A 80 -3.80 -12.74 -9.96
C LYS A 80 -4.17 -13.35 -8.63
N ILE A 81 -5.31 -12.92 -8.09
CA ILE A 81 -5.92 -13.59 -6.94
C ILE A 81 -6.45 -14.95 -7.40
N PRO A 82 -6.22 -16.04 -6.65
CA PRO A 82 -6.76 -17.36 -6.97
C PRO A 82 -8.29 -17.34 -7.12
N ASN A 83 -8.81 -18.13 -8.07
CA ASN A 83 -10.25 -18.26 -8.30
C ASN A 83 -10.80 -19.46 -7.50
N ARG A 84 -10.68 -19.39 -6.19
CA ARG A 84 -11.20 -20.34 -5.21
C ARG A 84 -11.53 -19.59 -3.93
N ASP A 85 -12.23 -20.23 -3.01
CA ASP A 85 -12.49 -19.64 -1.70
C ASP A 85 -11.17 -19.33 -0.98
N ALA A 86 -11.18 -18.31 -0.14
CA ALA A 86 -10.01 -17.93 0.65
C ALA A 86 -9.69 -19.05 1.67
N ASP A 87 -8.40 -19.36 1.81
CA ASP A 87 -7.96 -20.34 2.80
C ASP A 87 -8.12 -19.82 4.23
N MET A 88 -7.96 -18.50 4.41
CA MET A 88 -8.05 -17.82 5.70
C MET A 88 -8.70 -16.44 5.54
N ILE A 89 -9.35 -15.97 6.59
CA ILE A 89 -9.94 -14.63 6.67
C ILE A 89 -9.46 -13.96 7.97
N CYS A 90 -9.07 -12.69 7.85
CA CYS A 90 -8.72 -11.88 9.01
C CYS A 90 -9.49 -10.56 8.97
N ASP A 91 -10.30 -10.32 9.98
CA ASP A 91 -11.07 -9.09 10.16
C ASP A 91 -10.35 -8.17 11.17
N LEU A 92 -10.02 -6.96 10.72
CA LEU A 92 -9.39 -5.94 11.54
C LEU A 92 -10.20 -4.64 11.47
N PRO A 93 -10.79 -4.18 12.58
CA PRO A 93 -11.49 -2.90 12.62
C PRO A 93 -10.48 -1.74 12.58
N THR A 94 -10.86 -0.65 11.92
CA THR A 94 -10.18 0.63 12.05
C THR A 94 -10.86 1.48 13.12
N ARG A 95 -10.10 2.37 13.75
CA ARG A 95 -10.64 3.34 14.71
C ARG A 95 -11.22 4.55 13.97
N GLN A 96 -12.19 5.23 14.57
CA GLN A 96 -12.72 6.51 14.06
C GLN A 96 -11.65 7.60 13.97
N ASP A 97 -10.67 7.57 14.88
CA ASP A 97 -9.53 8.48 14.94
C ASP A 97 -8.26 7.92 14.25
N GLN A 98 -8.35 6.81 13.51
CA GLN A 98 -7.22 6.13 12.91
C GLN A 98 -6.39 7.03 11.99
N ALA A 99 -7.04 7.91 11.22
CA ALA A 99 -6.36 8.85 10.34
C ALA A 99 -5.58 9.91 11.13
N LEU A 100 -6.11 10.38 12.26
CA LEU A 100 -5.43 11.34 13.15
C LEU A 100 -4.17 10.71 13.77
N LEU A 101 -4.27 9.46 14.20
CA LEU A 101 -3.12 8.71 14.73
C LEU A 101 -2.05 8.49 13.66
N PHE A 102 -2.45 8.05 12.46
CA PHE A 102 -1.50 7.81 11.37
C PHE A 102 -0.80 9.09 10.91
N ARG A 103 -1.48 10.24 10.97
CA ARG A 103 -0.91 11.56 10.69
C ARG A 103 0.34 11.87 11.52
N LEU A 104 0.47 11.31 12.73
CA LEU A 104 1.65 11.47 13.58
C LEU A 104 2.90 10.82 12.98
N SER A 105 2.74 9.88 12.03
CA SER A 105 3.84 9.27 11.28
C SER A 105 4.39 10.17 10.15
N GLY A 106 3.89 11.40 10.01
CA GLY A 106 4.44 12.42 9.11
C GLY A 106 3.59 12.77 7.88
N ASP A 107 2.59 11.95 7.53
CA ASP A 107 1.68 12.27 6.41
C ASP A 107 0.56 13.20 6.87
N ARG A 108 0.76 14.51 6.63
CA ARG A 108 -0.14 15.59 7.07
C ARG A 108 -1.11 16.06 5.99
N ASN A 109 -1.31 15.29 4.92
CA ASN A 109 -2.25 15.66 3.85
C ASN A 109 -3.65 15.92 4.43
N PRO A 110 -4.24 17.11 4.18
CA PRO A 110 -5.54 17.50 4.73
C PRO A 110 -6.70 16.61 4.25
N LEU A 111 -6.57 15.91 3.12
CA LEU A 111 -7.55 14.95 2.63
C LEU A 111 -8.00 13.94 3.70
N HIS A 112 -7.11 13.61 4.64
CA HIS A 112 -7.35 12.57 5.64
C HIS A 112 -7.98 13.09 6.95
N VAL A 113 -8.17 14.42 7.07
CA VAL A 113 -8.67 15.02 8.31
C VAL A 113 -9.66 16.18 8.09
N ASP A 114 -9.64 16.83 6.93
CA ASP A 114 -10.49 17.97 6.64
C ASP A 114 -11.67 17.56 5.75
N PRO A 115 -12.93 17.64 6.27
CA PRO A 115 -14.11 17.26 5.50
C PRO A 115 -14.34 18.13 4.26
N SER A 116 -13.93 19.39 4.26
CA SER A 116 -14.09 20.29 3.10
C SER A 116 -13.17 19.84 1.96
N VAL A 117 -11.90 19.59 2.26
CA VAL A 117 -10.92 19.09 1.30
C VAL A 117 -11.33 17.72 0.72
N ALA A 118 -11.84 16.82 1.58
CA ALA A 118 -12.32 15.53 1.12
C ALA A 118 -13.47 15.66 0.12
N LYS A 119 -14.45 16.52 0.40
CA LYS A 119 -15.60 16.79 -0.49
C LYS A 119 -15.18 17.43 -1.80
N ASP A 120 -14.27 18.40 -1.78
CA ASP A 120 -13.76 19.06 -2.97
C ASP A 120 -13.05 18.09 -3.94
N ILE A 121 -12.45 17.04 -3.38
CA ILE A 121 -11.79 15.96 -4.16
C ILE A 121 -12.77 14.85 -4.57
N GLY A 122 -14.01 14.88 -4.08
CA GLY A 122 -15.10 13.96 -4.45
C GLY A 122 -15.29 12.77 -3.51
N PHE A 123 -14.83 12.85 -2.25
CA PHE A 123 -15.12 11.88 -1.21
C PHE A 123 -16.23 12.38 -0.27
N GLU A 124 -16.99 11.45 0.31
CA GLU A 124 -18.07 11.79 1.25
C GLU A 124 -17.55 12.37 2.57
N SER A 125 -16.38 11.91 3.00
CA SER A 125 -15.69 12.34 4.23
C SER A 125 -14.18 12.08 4.11
N PRO A 126 -13.37 12.54 5.08
CA PRO A 126 -11.94 12.21 5.12
C PRO A 126 -11.70 10.69 5.03
N ILE A 127 -10.81 10.30 4.13
CA ILE A 127 -10.46 8.90 3.91
C ILE A 127 -9.25 8.49 4.73
N LEU A 128 -9.12 7.21 5.06
CA LEU A 128 -7.93 6.68 5.68
C LEU A 128 -6.75 6.71 4.71
N HIS A 129 -5.55 6.98 5.21
CA HIS A 129 -4.32 6.93 4.41
C HIS A 129 -4.14 5.55 3.75
N GLY A 130 -3.79 5.54 2.47
CA GLY A 130 -3.50 4.29 1.77
C GLY A 130 -2.39 3.48 2.45
N ARG A 131 -1.34 4.15 2.94
CA ARG A 131 -0.26 3.48 3.68
C ARG A 131 -0.71 2.91 5.03
N CYS A 132 -1.71 3.51 5.68
CA CYS A 132 -2.33 2.93 6.88
C CYS A 132 -3.07 1.63 6.53
N THR A 133 -3.88 1.64 5.46
CA THR A 133 -4.56 0.44 4.96
C THR A 133 -3.57 -0.65 4.54
N TYR A 134 -2.44 -0.27 3.94
CA TYR A 134 -1.32 -1.16 3.62
C TYR A 134 -0.76 -1.84 4.87
N GLY A 135 -0.51 -1.06 5.94
CA GLY A 135 -0.03 -1.59 7.22
C GLY A 135 -1.04 -2.53 7.89
N ILE A 136 -2.35 -2.24 7.79
CA ILE A 136 -3.41 -3.11 8.32
C ILE A 136 -3.44 -4.45 7.56
N ALA A 137 -3.31 -4.42 6.23
CA ALA A 137 -3.22 -5.64 5.43
C ALA A 137 -1.97 -6.46 5.76
N CYS A 138 -0.82 -5.81 5.95
CA CYS A 138 0.41 -6.48 6.41
C CYS A 138 0.22 -7.10 7.80
N HIS A 139 -0.39 -6.37 8.74
CA HIS A 139 -0.72 -6.90 10.06
C HIS A 139 -1.62 -8.15 9.98
N ALA A 140 -2.61 -8.16 9.09
CA ALA A 140 -3.46 -9.34 8.89
C ALA A 140 -2.64 -10.57 8.45
N ILE A 141 -1.69 -10.40 7.51
CA ILE A 141 -0.80 -11.49 7.07
C ILE A 141 0.13 -11.94 8.20
N LEU A 142 0.79 -11.00 8.89
CA LEU A 142 1.66 -11.32 10.02
C LEU A 142 0.93 -12.11 11.11
N LYS A 143 -0.29 -11.68 11.46
CA LYS A 143 -1.11 -12.34 12.48
C LYS A 143 -1.57 -13.74 12.05
N THR A 144 -1.98 -13.91 10.78
CA THR A 144 -2.72 -15.11 10.36
C THR A 144 -1.79 -16.17 9.76
N VAL A 145 -0.72 -15.75 9.09
CA VAL A 145 0.17 -16.64 8.33
C VAL A 145 1.54 -16.80 8.99
N CYS A 146 2.03 -15.72 9.64
CA CYS A 146 3.41 -15.67 10.14
C CYS A 146 3.53 -15.83 11.65
N ASP A 147 2.42 -15.98 12.39
CA ASP A 147 2.41 -15.97 13.86
C ASP A 147 3.23 -14.80 14.46
N TYR A 148 3.11 -13.61 13.82
CA TYR A 148 3.87 -12.40 14.12
C TYR A 148 5.39 -12.48 13.90
N ASP A 149 5.92 -13.55 13.31
CA ASP A 149 7.32 -13.56 12.89
C ASP A 149 7.51 -12.71 11.61
N PHE A 150 7.85 -11.44 11.81
CA PHE A 150 8.08 -10.50 10.71
C PHE A 150 9.34 -10.82 9.88
N THR A 151 10.24 -11.69 10.37
CA THR A 151 11.46 -12.08 9.66
C THR A 151 11.16 -12.96 8.45
N LEU A 152 9.98 -13.56 8.40
CA LEU A 152 9.50 -14.35 7.28
C LEU A 152 9.17 -13.50 6.04
N LEU A 153 8.85 -12.21 6.21
CA LEU A 153 8.47 -11.34 5.09
C LEU A 153 9.68 -11.05 4.17
N LYS A 154 9.52 -11.33 2.87
CA LYS A 154 10.47 -10.95 1.81
C LYS A 154 9.95 -9.84 0.91
N SER A 155 8.67 -9.88 0.56
CA SER A 155 8.05 -8.80 -0.19
C SER A 155 6.58 -8.66 0.17
N PHE A 156 6.04 -7.45 -0.02
CA PHE A 156 4.64 -7.17 0.21
C PHE A 156 4.15 -6.08 -0.75
N ASP A 157 3.25 -6.48 -1.67
CA ASP A 157 2.79 -5.66 -2.78
C ASP A 157 1.28 -5.50 -2.74
N VAL A 158 0.78 -4.30 -2.97
CA VAL A 158 -0.67 -4.02 -3.07
C VAL A 158 -1.01 -3.05 -4.19
N ARG A 159 -2.26 -3.17 -4.65
CA ARG A 159 -2.92 -2.16 -5.45
C ARG A 159 -4.15 -1.63 -4.69
N PHE A 160 -4.21 -0.32 -4.51
CA PHE A 160 -5.39 0.34 -3.95
C PHE A 160 -6.49 0.45 -5.00
N SER A 161 -7.71 0.09 -4.64
CA SER A 161 -8.85 0.03 -5.58
C SER A 161 -10.03 0.91 -5.16
N ALA A 162 -10.24 1.13 -3.86
CA ALA A 162 -11.27 1.99 -3.32
C ALA A 162 -10.81 2.62 -2.00
N PRO A 163 -11.41 3.74 -1.56
CA PRO A 163 -11.09 4.36 -0.29
C PRO A 163 -11.56 3.50 0.89
N VAL A 164 -10.83 3.66 2.01
CA VAL A 164 -11.24 3.20 3.34
C VAL A 164 -11.58 4.43 4.16
N TYR A 165 -12.67 4.37 4.91
CA TYR A 165 -13.05 5.42 5.86
C TYR A 165 -12.65 5.01 7.28
N PRO A 166 -12.23 5.95 8.13
CA PRO A 166 -12.05 5.67 9.55
C PRO A 166 -13.31 5.07 10.17
N GLY A 167 -13.15 3.95 10.89
CA GLY A 167 -14.26 3.15 11.43
C GLY A 167 -14.65 1.94 10.57
N ASP A 168 -14.19 1.85 9.31
CA ASP A 168 -14.42 0.66 8.50
C ASP A 168 -13.76 -0.59 9.13
N LEU A 169 -14.44 -1.73 9.03
CA LEU A 169 -13.83 -3.03 9.25
C LEU A 169 -13.19 -3.50 7.95
N ILE A 170 -11.91 -3.83 7.99
CA ILE A 170 -11.17 -4.36 6.85
C ILE A 170 -11.08 -5.88 6.99
N ARG A 171 -11.72 -6.58 6.06
CA ARG A 171 -11.62 -8.03 5.89
C ARG A 171 -10.51 -8.35 4.90
N THR A 172 -9.49 -9.07 5.33
CA THR A 172 -8.43 -9.60 4.48
C THR A 172 -8.73 -11.06 4.17
N GLU A 173 -8.99 -11.35 2.90
CA GLU A 173 -9.12 -12.69 2.34
C GLU A 173 -7.74 -13.15 1.88
N ILE A 174 -7.31 -14.35 2.29
CA ILE A 174 -5.93 -14.82 2.17
C ILE A 174 -5.90 -16.20 1.50
N TRP A 175 -5.02 -16.35 0.51
CA TRP A 175 -4.72 -17.60 -0.19
C TRP A 175 -3.23 -17.88 -0.08
N GLN A 176 -2.86 -19.05 0.42
CA GLN A 176 -1.47 -19.43 0.58
C GLN A 176 -1.09 -20.56 -0.37
N ASP A 177 -0.15 -20.29 -1.25
CA ASP A 177 0.43 -21.26 -2.17
C ASP A 177 1.95 -21.31 -1.93
N ARG A 178 2.38 -22.19 -1.02
CA ARG A 178 3.78 -22.30 -0.53
C ARG A 178 4.27 -20.96 0.05
N GLU A 179 5.35 -20.37 -0.53
CA GLU A 179 5.91 -19.09 -0.08
C GLU A 179 5.11 -17.87 -0.57
N VAL A 180 4.18 -18.05 -1.51
CA VAL A 180 3.39 -16.95 -2.06
C VAL A 180 2.05 -16.88 -1.35
N VAL A 181 1.79 -15.74 -0.73
CA VAL A 181 0.51 -15.42 -0.11
C VAL A 181 -0.18 -14.37 -0.97
N SER A 182 -1.26 -14.76 -1.63
CA SER A 182 -2.15 -13.85 -2.34
C SER A 182 -3.18 -13.31 -1.37
N PHE A 183 -3.58 -12.06 -1.51
CA PHE A 183 -4.61 -11.50 -0.64
C PHE A 183 -5.40 -10.38 -1.31
N ARG A 184 -6.60 -10.14 -0.76
CA ARG A 184 -7.50 -9.06 -1.15
C ARG A 184 -8.14 -8.50 0.12
N CYS A 185 -8.26 -7.17 0.21
CA CYS A 185 -8.95 -6.55 1.34
C CYS A 185 -10.28 -5.95 0.88
N ARG A 186 -11.32 -6.18 1.68
CA ARG A 186 -12.67 -5.67 1.47
C ARG A 186 -13.16 -4.92 2.69
N VAL A 187 -14.11 -4.02 2.46
CA VAL A 187 -14.98 -3.46 3.49
C VAL A 187 -16.36 -4.06 3.29
N PRO A 188 -16.75 -5.09 4.08
CA PRO A 188 -18.00 -5.84 3.86
C PRO A 188 -19.25 -4.95 3.90
N ALA A 189 -19.29 -3.97 4.81
CA ALA A 189 -20.43 -3.06 4.97
C ALA A 189 -20.76 -2.23 3.71
N ARG A 190 -19.78 -2.03 2.81
CA ARG A 190 -19.95 -1.27 1.56
C ARG A 190 -19.75 -2.12 0.32
N ASP A 191 -19.59 -3.43 0.47
CA ASP A 191 -19.20 -4.38 -0.60
C ASP A 191 -18.04 -3.87 -1.47
N ALA A 192 -17.08 -3.18 -0.88
CA ALA A 192 -15.99 -2.52 -1.58
C ALA A 192 -14.68 -3.31 -1.46
N VAL A 193 -14.01 -3.58 -2.58
CA VAL A 193 -12.64 -4.08 -2.61
C VAL A 193 -11.70 -2.89 -2.50
N VAL A 194 -10.99 -2.76 -1.39
CA VAL A 194 -10.13 -1.61 -1.08
C VAL A 194 -8.65 -1.86 -1.41
N ILE A 195 -8.18 -3.10 -1.28
CA ILE A 195 -6.92 -3.59 -1.79
C ILE A 195 -7.18 -4.80 -2.69
N ASN A 196 -6.58 -4.81 -3.87
CA ASN A 196 -6.65 -5.92 -4.81
C ASN A 196 -5.25 -6.30 -5.31
N ASN A 197 -5.14 -7.50 -5.89
CA ASN A 197 -3.88 -8.01 -6.43
C ASN A 197 -2.75 -8.06 -5.39
N GLY A 198 -3.11 -8.18 -4.10
CA GLY A 198 -2.15 -8.28 -3.00
C GLY A 198 -1.28 -9.53 -3.14
N ARG A 199 0.02 -9.36 -2.96
CA ARG A 199 1.00 -10.43 -3.00
C ARG A 199 2.02 -10.22 -1.88
N CYS A 200 2.21 -11.25 -1.09
CA CYS A 200 3.28 -11.34 -0.12
C CYS A 200 4.15 -12.55 -0.48
N VAL A 201 5.45 -12.42 -0.33
CA VAL A 201 6.39 -13.56 -0.43
C VAL A 201 7.03 -13.74 0.93
N LEU A 202 7.02 -14.99 1.38
CA LEU A 202 7.65 -15.40 2.62
C LEU A 202 8.99 -16.08 2.35
N SER A 203 9.86 -16.10 3.35
CA SER A 203 11.02 -16.99 3.35
C SER A 203 10.57 -18.45 3.50
N ALA A 204 11.27 -19.35 2.81
CA ALA A 204 11.14 -20.78 3.02
C ALA A 204 11.66 -21.15 4.41
#